data_17f20e00ce8a699a377aade3956d7ed9
#
_entry.id   17f20e00ce8a699a377aade3956d7ed9
#
_cell.length_a   1.000
_cell.length_b   1.000
_cell.length_c   1.000
_cell.angle_alpha   90.00
_cell.angle_beta   90.00
_cell.angle_gamma   90.00
#
_symmetry.space_group_name_H-M   'P 1'
#
loop_
_entity.id
_entity.type
_entity.pdbx_description
1 polymer ?
#
loop_
_entity_poly.entity_id
_entity_poly.type
_entity_poly.pdbx_seq_one_letter_code
_entity_poly.pdbx_strand_id
1 'polypeptide(L)'
;MANNYLITGAKGVGKSTLLARLLQELDLKTAGFSVARTNAADGRPLLFELRQAAELKEKGAEALKNQAPAEFSAAEKVKEDQAEAKRCQETFEIFNGAPETLSLSAAAGKSLKLLRYPKIFAYRENTEAKFTLKAEVFDNLGVELLRESAELIVMDELGRFELEAAKFQKEVFSLLASEKIVIGVIKAEENPFLDKIRQRNDIEIYQLNEDDQEQRAVILNKILENLKIYKQESE
;
A
#
# COMPACT_ATOMS: atom_id res chain seq x y z
N MET A 1 10.08 -11.58 20.71
CA MET A 1 8.65 -11.40 20.28
C MET A 1 8.61 -11.16 18.80
N ALA A 2 7.46 -11.39 18.13
CA ALA A 2 7.32 -11.03 16.74
C ALA A 2 7.29 -9.50 16.61
N ASN A 3 8.01 -8.95 15.65
CA ASN A 3 7.99 -7.53 15.28
C ASN A 3 7.39 -7.30 13.88
N ASN A 4 6.87 -8.39 13.28
CA ASN A 4 6.25 -8.40 11.97
C ASN A 4 4.76 -8.77 12.08
N TYR A 5 3.87 -7.88 11.61
CA TYR A 5 2.42 -8.04 11.71
C TYR A 5 1.79 -7.88 10.34
N LEU A 6 1.14 -8.92 9.84
CA LEU A 6 0.46 -8.88 8.55
C LEU A 6 -1.04 -9.10 8.71
N ILE A 7 -1.83 -8.39 7.94
CA ILE A 7 -3.29 -8.51 7.89
C ILE A 7 -3.67 -9.16 6.58
N THR A 8 -4.48 -10.21 6.64
CA THR A 8 -5.03 -10.90 5.46
C THR A 8 -6.56 -10.95 5.50
N GLY A 9 -7.18 -11.37 4.42
CA GLY A 9 -8.64 -11.49 4.30
C GLY A 9 -9.15 -11.20 2.90
N ALA A 10 -10.44 -11.37 2.67
CA ALA A 10 -11.09 -11.16 1.38
C ALA A 10 -10.90 -9.73 0.85
N LYS A 11 -11.13 -9.52 -0.45
CA LYS A 11 -11.07 -8.19 -1.06
C LYS A 11 -12.23 -7.33 -0.50
N GLY A 12 -11.90 -6.10 -0.10
CA GLY A 12 -12.91 -5.14 0.37
C GLY A 12 -13.22 -5.18 1.86
N VAL A 13 -12.70 -6.16 2.62
CA VAL A 13 -12.99 -6.31 4.07
C VAL A 13 -12.34 -5.21 4.95
N GLY A 14 -11.74 -4.20 4.38
CA GLY A 14 -11.18 -3.06 5.16
C GLY A 14 -9.77 -3.26 5.69
N LYS A 15 -8.93 -4.15 5.12
CA LYS A 15 -7.52 -4.36 5.53
C LYS A 15 -6.70 -3.07 5.54
N SER A 16 -6.68 -2.35 4.42
CA SER A 16 -5.94 -1.08 4.31
C SER A 16 -6.53 0.02 5.20
N THR A 17 -7.84 -0.02 5.48
CA THR A 17 -8.49 0.88 6.44
C THR A 17 -8.02 0.60 7.86
N LEU A 18 -7.94 -0.68 8.26
CA LEU A 18 -7.40 -1.07 9.55
C LEU A 18 -5.93 -0.69 9.68
N LEU A 19 -5.13 -0.94 8.63
CA LEU A 19 -3.74 -0.53 8.56
C LEU A 19 -3.59 0.99 8.70
N ALA A 20 -4.36 1.78 7.97
CA ALA A 20 -4.35 3.24 8.08
C ALA A 20 -4.67 3.72 9.49
N ARG A 21 -5.63 3.09 10.17
CA ARG A 21 -5.97 3.38 11.56
C ARG A 21 -4.82 3.03 12.53
N LEU A 22 -4.16 1.87 12.34
CA LEU A 22 -2.96 1.52 13.09
C LEU A 22 -1.87 2.59 12.96
N LEU A 23 -1.63 3.07 11.73
CA LEU A 23 -0.61 4.10 11.47
C LEU A 23 -0.94 5.46 12.11
N GLN A 24 -2.21 5.75 12.36
CA GLN A 24 -2.62 6.97 13.07
C GLN A 24 -2.38 6.88 14.58
N GLU A 25 -2.63 5.70 15.17
CA GLU A 25 -2.40 5.46 16.59
C GLU A 25 -0.89 5.35 16.93
N LEU A 26 -0.06 5.03 15.92
CA LEU A 26 1.39 4.92 16.06
C LEU A 26 2.06 6.24 15.66
N ASP A 27 2.63 6.94 16.62
CA ASP A 27 3.46 8.13 16.36
C ASP A 27 4.91 7.71 16.06
N LEU A 28 5.07 7.00 14.92
CA LEU A 28 6.34 6.51 14.43
C LEU A 28 6.66 7.10 13.06
N LYS A 29 7.95 7.33 12.81
CA LYS A 29 8.42 7.64 11.47
C LYS A 29 8.22 6.41 10.58
N THR A 30 7.43 6.57 9.54
CA THR A 30 6.95 5.50 8.67
C THR A 30 7.58 5.59 7.29
N ALA A 31 8.06 4.46 6.76
CA ALA A 31 8.48 4.27 5.37
C ALA A 31 7.81 3.04 4.77
N GLY A 32 8.15 2.72 3.52
CA GLY A 32 7.56 1.61 2.79
C GLY A 32 6.54 2.08 1.76
N PHE A 33 5.68 1.19 1.32
CA PHE A 33 4.80 1.44 0.18
C PHE A 33 3.34 1.11 0.46
N SER A 34 2.47 1.72 -0.34
CA SER A 34 1.08 1.33 -0.53
C SER A 34 0.77 1.19 -2.01
N VAL A 35 -0.24 0.39 -2.33
CA VAL A 35 -0.74 0.20 -3.69
C VAL A 35 -2.04 0.99 -3.86
N ALA A 36 -2.01 1.95 -4.78
CA ALA A 36 -3.22 2.63 -5.22
C ALA A 36 -3.72 2.03 -6.54
N ARG A 37 -5.03 2.04 -6.72
CA ARG A 37 -5.68 1.59 -7.95
C ARG A 37 -6.60 2.66 -8.49
N THR A 38 -6.63 2.80 -9.81
CA THR A 38 -7.64 3.60 -10.51
C THR A 38 -8.56 2.66 -11.26
N ASN A 39 -9.85 2.87 -11.11
CA ASN A 39 -10.89 2.04 -11.72
C ASN A 39 -11.52 2.73 -12.92
N ALA A 40 -12.04 1.93 -13.86
CA ALA A 40 -12.96 2.37 -14.89
C ALA A 40 -14.32 2.72 -14.28
N ALA A 41 -15.21 3.30 -15.08
CA ALA A 41 -16.58 3.64 -14.67
C ALA A 41 -17.42 2.45 -14.18
N ASP A 42 -17.06 1.22 -14.61
CA ASP A 42 -17.67 -0.04 -14.17
C ASP A 42 -17.08 -0.60 -12.85
N GLY A 43 -16.19 0.15 -12.19
CA GLY A 43 -15.52 -0.24 -10.94
C GLY A 43 -14.38 -1.25 -11.10
N ARG A 44 -14.08 -1.72 -12.34
CA ARG A 44 -12.96 -2.63 -12.59
C ARG A 44 -11.64 -1.86 -12.68
N PRO A 45 -10.52 -2.36 -12.10
CA PRO A 45 -9.26 -1.64 -12.09
C PRO A 45 -8.67 -1.52 -13.49
N LEU A 46 -8.16 -0.34 -13.84
CA LEU A 46 -7.41 -0.07 -15.07
C LEU A 46 -5.92 0.09 -14.81
N LEU A 47 -5.55 0.59 -13.63
CA LEU A 47 -4.19 0.96 -13.32
C LEU A 47 -3.87 0.69 -11.85
N PHE A 48 -2.62 0.30 -11.59
CA PHE A 48 -2.06 0.18 -10.24
C PHE A 48 -0.74 0.95 -10.16
N GLU A 49 -0.56 1.67 -9.07
CA GLU A 49 0.67 2.43 -8.82
C GLU A 49 1.20 2.20 -7.41
N LEU A 50 2.52 2.25 -7.26
CA LEU A 50 3.18 2.33 -5.96
C LEU A 50 3.16 3.77 -5.45
N ARG A 51 2.82 3.92 -4.17
CA ARG A 51 2.86 5.18 -3.43
C ARG A 51 3.68 5.02 -2.16
N GLN A 52 4.12 6.12 -1.59
CA GLN A 52 4.71 6.11 -0.26
C GLN A 52 3.66 5.72 0.79
N ALA A 53 4.05 4.93 1.76
CA ALA A 53 3.17 4.52 2.86
C ALA A 53 2.66 5.70 3.69
N ALA A 54 3.40 6.80 3.77
CA ALA A 54 2.99 8.02 4.44
C ALA A 54 1.66 8.59 3.89
N GLU A 55 1.41 8.45 2.58
CA GLU A 55 0.15 8.87 1.96
C GLU A 55 -1.07 8.07 2.48
N LEU A 56 -0.87 6.84 2.95
CA LEU A 56 -1.91 6.03 3.57
C LEU A 56 -2.34 6.61 4.94
N LYS A 57 -1.38 7.09 5.73
CA LYS A 57 -1.63 7.75 7.02
C LYS A 57 -2.48 9.02 6.84
N GLU A 58 -2.17 9.83 5.84
CA GLU A 58 -2.93 11.06 5.51
C GLU A 58 -4.38 10.75 5.10
N LYS A 59 -4.58 9.79 4.20
CA LYS A 59 -5.93 9.35 3.77
C LYS A 59 -6.75 8.77 4.92
N GLY A 60 -6.13 8.03 5.82
CA GLY A 60 -6.79 7.52 7.01
C GLY A 60 -7.29 8.65 7.92
N ALA A 61 -6.53 9.72 8.09
CA ALA A 61 -6.92 10.89 8.88
C ALA A 61 -8.12 11.63 8.26
N GLU A 62 -8.17 11.75 6.93
CA GLU A 62 -9.32 12.33 6.22
C GLU A 62 -10.58 11.47 6.36
N ALA A 63 -10.45 10.15 6.21
CA ALA A 63 -11.57 9.21 6.34
C ALA A 63 -12.19 9.25 7.76
N LEU A 64 -11.39 9.41 8.81
CA LEU A 64 -11.90 9.55 10.19
C LEU A 64 -12.59 10.89 10.43
N LYS A 65 -12.10 11.99 9.85
CA LYS A 65 -12.77 13.29 9.93
C LYS A 65 -14.14 13.28 9.24
N ASN A 66 -14.28 12.47 8.18
CA ASN A 66 -15.51 12.33 7.40
C ASN A 66 -16.48 11.28 7.99
N GLN A 67 -16.13 10.56 9.05
CA GLN A 67 -17.03 9.65 9.80
C GLN A 67 -17.87 10.34 10.87
N ALA A 68 -17.76 11.67 11.07
CA ALA A 68 -18.84 12.44 11.68
C ALA A 68 -20.07 12.36 10.76
N PRO A 69 -21.32 12.25 11.30
CA PRO A 69 -22.50 11.94 10.49
C PRO A 69 -22.81 13.11 9.55
N ALA A 70 -22.34 13.02 8.33
CA ALA A 70 -22.71 13.86 7.22
C ALA A 70 -23.08 12.94 6.06
N GLU A 71 -24.33 13.05 5.63
CA GLU A 71 -24.87 12.42 4.43
C GLU A 71 -24.05 12.83 3.21
N PHE A 72 -23.01 12.06 2.88
CA PHE A 72 -22.31 12.21 1.60
C PHE A 72 -23.25 11.72 0.50
N SER A 73 -23.71 12.65 -0.34
CA SER A 73 -24.60 12.30 -1.45
C SER A 73 -23.81 11.45 -2.46
N ALA A 74 -24.45 10.40 -2.98
CA ALA A 74 -23.89 9.54 -4.04
C ALA A 74 -23.39 10.33 -5.25
N ALA A 75 -23.87 11.56 -5.46
CA ALA A 75 -23.48 12.47 -6.53
C ALA A 75 -22.06 13.07 -6.37
N GLU A 76 -21.55 13.25 -5.14
CA GLU A 76 -20.21 13.78 -4.91
C GLU A 76 -19.14 12.70 -5.14
N LYS A 77 -19.44 11.47 -4.74
CA LYS A 77 -18.57 10.32 -4.99
C LYS A 77 -18.39 10.03 -6.48
N VAL A 78 -19.47 10.17 -7.26
CA VAL A 78 -19.43 10.03 -8.73
C VAL A 78 -18.59 11.12 -9.39
N LYS A 79 -18.59 12.36 -8.87
CA LYS A 79 -17.76 13.46 -9.40
C LYS A 79 -16.27 13.24 -9.11
N GLU A 80 -15.95 12.72 -7.94
CA GLU A 80 -14.57 12.42 -7.54
C GLU A 80 -14.00 11.26 -8.37
N ASP A 81 -14.78 10.18 -8.57
CA ASP A 81 -14.46 9.05 -9.44
C ASP A 81 -14.28 9.47 -10.90
N GLN A 82 -15.11 10.39 -11.41
CA GLN A 82 -14.98 10.94 -12.77
C GLN A 82 -13.75 11.83 -12.95
N ALA A 83 -13.40 12.65 -11.94
CA ALA A 83 -12.21 13.48 -11.96
C ALA A 83 -10.93 12.61 -11.90
N GLU A 84 -10.95 11.51 -11.14
CA GLU A 84 -9.85 10.56 -11.05
C GLU A 84 -9.69 9.76 -12.36
N ALA A 85 -10.78 9.32 -12.98
CA ALA A 85 -10.78 8.67 -14.28
C ALA A 85 -10.22 9.57 -15.40
N LYS A 86 -10.56 10.87 -15.39
CA LYS A 86 -10.05 11.86 -16.34
C LYS A 86 -8.54 12.09 -16.16
N ARG A 87 -8.06 12.23 -14.92
CA ARG A 87 -6.62 12.31 -14.62
C ARG A 87 -5.87 11.06 -15.08
N CYS A 88 -6.49 9.88 -14.98
CA CYS A 88 -5.92 8.62 -15.43
C CYS A 88 -5.75 8.58 -16.95
N GLN A 89 -6.74 9.08 -17.69
CA GLN A 89 -6.71 9.15 -19.15
C GLN A 89 -5.63 10.12 -19.64
N GLU A 90 -5.51 11.28 -19.00
CA GLU A 90 -4.44 12.26 -19.26
C GLU A 90 -3.06 11.68 -18.92
N THR A 91 -2.94 10.92 -17.82
CA THR A 91 -1.68 10.25 -17.43
C THR A 91 -1.32 9.13 -18.42
N PHE A 92 -2.31 8.39 -18.93
CA PHE A 92 -2.14 7.34 -19.91
C PHE A 92 -1.67 7.88 -21.28
N GLU A 93 -2.23 9.01 -21.72
CA GLU A 93 -1.82 9.70 -22.94
C GLU A 93 -0.39 10.24 -22.85
N ILE A 94 -0.01 10.82 -21.71
CA ILE A 94 1.36 11.26 -21.42
C ILE A 94 2.33 10.07 -21.42
N PHE A 95 1.92 8.92 -20.88
CA PHE A 95 2.77 7.74 -20.76
C PHE A 95 3.04 7.04 -22.09
N ASN A 96 2.07 7.04 -23.00
CA ASN A 96 2.19 6.44 -24.33
C ASN A 96 2.82 7.39 -25.36
N GLY A 97 2.89 8.68 -25.10
CA GLY A 97 3.40 9.71 -26.03
C GLY A 97 4.79 10.27 -25.71
N ALA A 98 5.39 9.94 -24.59
CA ALA A 98 6.65 10.53 -24.17
C ALA A 98 7.86 9.62 -24.43
N PRO A 99 8.88 10.07 -25.19
CA PRO A 99 10.21 9.53 -25.13
C PRO A 99 10.83 9.80 -23.76
N GLU A 100 11.82 9.02 -23.33
CA GLU A 100 12.47 8.93 -22.03
C GLU A 100 12.98 10.22 -21.36
N THR A 101 12.64 11.39 -21.86
CA THR A 101 13.09 12.68 -21.34
C THR A 101 11.92 13.61 -21.05
N LEU A 102 11.35 13.48 -19.84
CA LEU A 102 10.46 14.51 -19.29
C LEU A 102 11.30 15.69 -18.79
N SER A 103 11.22 16.82 -19.53
CA SER A 103 11.78 18.11 -19.12
C SER A 103 11.07 18.58 -17.84
N LEU A 104 11.88 18.88 -16.84
CA LEU A 104 11.48 19.44 -15.55
C LEU A 104 10.82 20.80 -15.72
N SER A 105 9.52 20.90 -15.48
CA SER A 105 8.88 22.16 -15.08
C SER A 105 8.49 22.07 -13.60
N ALA A 106 9.03 23.01 -12.84
CA ALA A 106 8.98 23.08 -11.41
C ALA A 106 7.55 23.20 -10.86
N ALA A 107 7.09 22.19 -10.13
CA ALA A 107 6.07 22.34 -9.11
C ALA A 107 6.72 22.11 -7.75
N ALA A 108 6.70 23.14 -6.95
CA ALA A 108 7.44 23.29 -5.70
C ALA A 108 7.27 22.13 -4.71
N GLY A 109 8.37 21.69 -4.13
CA GLY A 109 8.42 21.11 -2.77
C GLY A 109 8.26 19.61 -2.63
N LYS A 110 8.04 18.80 -3.67
CA LYS A 110 8.01 17.33 -3.57
C LYS A 110 9.38 16.76 -3.88
N SER A 111 9.84 15.85 -3.03
CA SER A 111 11.15 15.23 -3.10
C SER A 111 11.50 14.77 -4.52
N LEU A 112 12.60 15.29 -5.07
CA LEU A 112 13.17 14.96 -6.37
C LEU A 112 13.40 13.44 -6.58
N LYS A 113 13.49 12.65 -5.50
CA LYS A 113 13.62 11.20 -5.55
C LYS A 113 12.42 10.49 -6.17
N LEU A 114 11.19 10.98 -5.93
CA LEU A 114 9.95 10.36 -6.42
C LEU A 114 9.72 10.53 -7.92
N LEU A 115 10.41 11.49 -8.55
CA LEU A 115 10.34 11.71 -10.00
C LEU A 115 11.26 10.76 -10.79
N ARG A 116 12.14 10.02 -10.10
CA ARG A 116 13.19 9.19 -10.72
C ARG A 116 12.65 7.91 -11.36
N TYR A 117 11.56 7.35 -10.83
CA TYR A 117 10.99 6.09 -11.28
C TYR A 117 9.51 6.20 -11.60
N PRO A 118 9.04 5.56 -12.68
CA PRO A 118 7.60 5.45 -12.93
C PRO A 118 6.94 4.71 -11.77
N LYS A 119 5.80 5.21 -11.30
CA LYS A 119 5.05 4.62 -10.20
C LYS A 119 4.10 3.51 -10.64
N ILE A 120 3.70 3.52 -11.92
CA ILE A 120 2.71 2.60 -12.48
C ILE A 120 3.38 1.28 -12.79
N PHE A 121 2.98 0.22 -12.08
CA PHE A 121 3.52 -1.12 -12.24
C PHE A 121 2.58 -2.09 -12.96
N ALA A 122 1.29 -1.77 -13.06
CA ALA A 122 0.32 -2.56 -13.81
C ALA A 122 -0.73 -1.67 -14.45
N TYR A 123 -1.01 -1.87 -15.72
CA TYR A 123 -2.04 -1.10 -16.44
C TYR A 123 -2.64 -1.92 -17.58
N ARG A 124 -3.83 -1.52 -18.02
CA ARG A 124 -4.51 -2.05 -19.20
C ARG A 124 -5.32 -0.95 -19.89
N GLU A 125 -5.47 -1.05 -21.19
CA GLU A 125 -6.15 -0.04 -22.02
C GLU A 125 -7.66 0.03 -21.76
N ASN A 126 -8.27 -1.11 -21.47
CA ASN A 126 -9.68 -1.24 -21.14
C ASN A 126 -9.91 -2.43 -20.21
N THR A 127 -11.12 -2.59 -19.72
CA THR A 127 -11.47 -3.59 -18.72
C THR A 127 -11.47 -5.04 -19.23
N GLU A 128 -11.42 -5.27 -20.53
CA GLU A 128 -11.33 -6.59 -21.16
C GLU A 128 -9.88 -6.98 -21.48
N ALA A 129 -8.98 -6.00 -21.59
CA ALA A 129 -7.57 -6.24 -21.89
C ALA A 129 -6.85 -6.89 -20.68
N LYS A 130 -5.79 -7.65 -20.99
CA LYS A 130 -4.87 -8.16 -19.96
C LYS A 130 -4.02 -7.02 -19.43
N PHE A 131 -3.59 -7.15 -18.16
CA PHE A 131 -2.65 -6.21 -17.59
C PHE A 131 -1.26 -6.35 -18.20
N THR A 132 -0.67 -5.21 -18.57
CA THR A 132 0.77 -5.09 -18.78
C THR A 132 1.42 -4.87 -17.42
N LEU A 133 2.41 -5.69 -17.06
CA LEU A 133 3.11 -5.63 -15.78
C LEU A 133 4.53 -5.10 -15.97
N LYS A 134 4.99 -4.29 -15.03
CA LYS A 134 6.34 -3.69 -14.97
C LYS A 134 6.97 -4.02 -13.62
N ALA A 135 7.54 -5.22 -13.51
CA ALA A 135 8.18 -5.70 -12.29
C ALA A 135 9.36 -4.81 -11.85
N GLU A 136 10.01 -4.14 -12.82
CA GLU A 136 11.10 -3.20 -12.56
C GLU A 136 10.69 -2.00 -11.69
N VAL A 137 9.40 -1.66 -11.61
CA VAL A 137 8.91 -0.61 -10.70
C VAL A 137 9.09 -1.03 -9.25
N PHE A 138 8.82 -2.29 -8.92
CA PHE A 138 9.09 -2.84 -7.61
C PHE A 138 10.59 -2.93 -7.32
N ASP A 139 11.38 -3.42 -8.29
CA ASP A 139 12.83 -3.59 -8.14
C ASP A 139 13.59 -2.26 -8.01
N ASN A 140 13.01 -1.15 -8.46
CA ASN A 140 13.58 0.19 -8.36
C ASN A 140 12.87 1.00 -7.27
N LEU A 141 11.69 1.56 -7.56
CA LEU A 141 10.95 2.41 -6.63
C LEU A 141 10.54 1.66 -5.36
N GLY A 142 10.04 0.42 -5.48
CA GLY A 142 9.63 -0.38 -4.33
C GLY A 142 10.78 -0.61 -3.36
N VAL A 143 11.95 -0.99 -3.85
CA VAL A 143 13.17 -1.15 -3.04
C VAL A 143 13.61 0.17 -2.42
N GLU A 144 13.52 1.29 -3.14
CA GLU A 144 13.89 2.61 -2.61
C GLU A 144 12.97 3.00 -1.45
N LEU A 145 11.65 2.81 -1.59
CA LEU A 145 10.67 3.08 -0.55
C LEU A 145 10.86 2.22 0.71
N LEU A 146 11.23 0.95 0.53
CA LEU A 146 11.51 0.04 1.64
C LEU A 146 12.81 0.38 2.40
N ARG A 147 13.78 1.01 1.74
CA ARG A 147 15.08 1.38 2.31
C ARG A 147 15.10 2.74 2.99
N GLU A 148 14.04 3.51 2.91
CA GLU A 148 13.96 4.77 3.62
C GLU A 148 14.18 4.58 5.13
N SER A 149 14.89 5.55 5.75
CA SER A 149 15.14 5.49 7.19
C SER A 149 13.87 5.75 7.98
N ALA A 150 13.36 4.73 8.67
CA ALA A 150 12.15 4.78 9.46
C ALA A 150 12.18 3.75 10.58
N GLU A 151 11.34 3.95 11.61
CA GLU A 151 11.11 3.03 12.72
C GLU A 151 10.13 1.92 12.32
N LEU A 152 9.18 2.26 11.46
CA LEU A 152 8.09 1.40 11.00
C LEU A 152 8.12 1.28 9.48
N ILE A 153 8.17 0.06 8.99
CA ILE A 153 8.03 -0.25 7.56
C ILE A 153 6.62 -0.76 7.27
N VAL A 154 5.99 -0.15 6.28
CA VAL A 154 4.65 -0.52 5.83
C VAL A 154 4.71 -1.18 4.45
N MET A 155 3.96 -2.29 4.29
CA MET A 155 3.85 -3.05 3.05
C MET A 155 2.37 -3.28 2.70
N ASP A 156 1.73 -2.37 1.99
CA ASP A 156 0.30 -2.45 1.63
C ASP A 156 0.09 -2.39 0.11
N GLU A 157 -0.15 -3.51 -0.56
CA GLU A 157 -0.32 -4.91 -0.11
C GLU A 157 0.65 -5.83 -0.85
N LEU A 158 1.11 -6.91 -0.19
CA LEU A 158 1.91 -7.96 -0.84
C LEU A 158 1.00 -8.95 -1.57
N GLY A 159 1.30 -9.25 -2.85
CA GLY A 159 0.46 -10.09 -3.69
C GLY A 159 1.20 -10.80 -4.82
N ARG A 160 0.56 -10.90 -5.97
CA ARG A 160 1.10 -11.59 -7.15
C ARG A 160 1.93 -10.70 -8.07
N PHE A 161 1.81 -9.39 -7.95
CA PHE A 161 2.49 -8.47 -8.86
C PHE A 161 4.00 -8.42 -8.61
N GLU A 162 4.44 -8.82 -7.42
CA GLU A 162 5.84 -8.84 -7.01
C GLU A 162 6.59 -10.13 -7.39
N LEU A 163 5.91 -11.11 -8.01
CA LEU A 163 6.49 -12.43 -8.30
C LEU A 163 7.75 -12.38 -9.17
N GLU A 164 7.84 -11.45 -10.10
CA GLU A 164 8.98 -11.29 -11.00
C GLU A 164 9.99 -10.24 -10.51
N ALA A 165 9.73 -9.57 -9.38
CA ALA A 165 10.57 -8.52 -8.81
C ALA A 165 11.56 -9.10 -7.80
N ALA A 166 12.64 -9.71 -8.27
CA ALA A 166 13.57 -10.47 -7.43
C ALA A 166 14.32 -9.60 -6.40
N LYS A 167 14.70 -8.37 -6.76
CA LYS A 167 15.37 -7.45 -5.82
C LYS A 167 14.43 -6.99 -4.73
N PHE A 168 13.18 -6.69 -5.09
CA PHE A 168 12.14 -6.31 -4.14
C PHE A 168 11.83 -7.43 -3.16
N GLN A 169 11.63 -8.68 -3.64
CA GLN A 169 11.43 -9.84 -2.76
C GLN A 169 12.59 -10.03 -1.78
N LYS A 170 13.83 -9.90 -2.26
CA LYS A 170 15.02 -9.97 -1.39
C LYS A 170 15.00 -8.89 -0.31
N GLU A 171 14.62 -7.67 -0.65
CA GLU A 171 14.52 -6.57 0.32
C GLU A 171 13.42 -6.81 1.35
N VAL A 172 12.24 -7.30 0.92
CA VAL A 172 11.15 -7.69 1.83
C VAL A 172 11.65 -8.73 2.84
N PHE A 173 12.31 -9.81 2.40
CA PHE A 173 12.85 -10.82 3.31
C PHE A 173 13.95 -10.30 4.22
N SER A 174 14.78 -9.37 3.76
CA SER A 174 15.80 -8.70 4.58
C SER A 174 15.18 -7.88 5.70
N LEU A 175 14.12 -7.13 5.40
CA LEU A 175 13.39 -6.34 6.40
C LEU A 175 12.65 -7.22 7.41
N LEU A 176 11.97 -8.27 6.95
CA LEU A 176 11.31 -9.24 7.83
C LEU A 176 12.28 -10.01 8.75
N ALA A 177 13.56 -10.08 8.38
CA ALA A 177 14.62 -10.67 9.21
C ALA A 177 15.38 -9.65 10.07
N SER A 178 15.02 -8.38 9.99
CA SER A 178 15.65 -7.29 10.76
C SER A 178 14.93 -7.04 12.08
N GLU A 179 15.48 -6.15 12.90
CA GLU A 179 14.85 -5.67 14.13
C GLU A 179 13.79 -4.57 13.89
N LYS A 180 13.57 -4.17 12.62
CA LYS A 180 12.56 -3.17 12.30
C LYS A 180 11.15 -3.72 12.50
N ILE A 181 10.24 -2.84 12.90
CA ILE A 181 8.83 -3.15 12.94
C ILE A 181 8.29 -3.14 11.51
N VAL A 182 7.66 -4.24 11.10
CA VAL A 182 6.98 -4.35 9.80
C VAL A 182 5.50 -4.57 10.00
N ILE A 183 4.66 -3.71 9.42
CA ILE A 183 3.21 -3.90 9.38
C ILE A 183 2.75 -3.88 7.93
N GLY A 184 1.88 -4.81 7.55
CA GLY A 184 1.41 -4.83 6.17
C GLY A 184 0.13 -5.60 5.92
N VAL A 185 -0.24 -5.62 4.66
CA VAL A 185 -1.34 -6.43 4.13
C VAL A 185 -0.75 -7.49 3.20
N ILE A 186 -1.16 -8.73 3.40
CA ILE A 186 -0.83 -9.85 2.53
C ILE A 186 -2.10 -10.43 1.93
N LYS A 187 -2.12 -10.62 0.61
CA LYS A 187 -3.25 -11.26 -0.08
C LYS A 187 -3.44 -12.70 0.37
N ALA A 188 -4.70 -13.15 0.37
CA ALA A 188 -5.05 -14.53 0.71
C ALA A 188 -4.69 -15.53 -0.40
N GLU A 189 -4.34 -15.06 -1.60
CA GLU A 189 -3.93 -15.91 -2.72
C GLU A 189 -2.65 -16.69 -2.42
N GLU A 190 -2.55 -17.90 -2.97
CA GLU A 190 -1.36 -18.74 -2.87
C GLU A 190 -0.37 -18.43 -3.98
N ASN A 191 0.88 -18.21 -3.63
CA ASN A 191 2.00 -18.14 -4.56
C ASN A 191 3.34 -18.32 -3.81
N PRO A 192 4.43 -18.71 -4.50
CA PRO A 192 5.69 -19.07 -3.86
C PRO A 192 6.32 -17.93 -3.00
N PHE A 193 6.08 -16.68 -3.34
CA PHE A 193 6.57 -15.54 -2.58
C PHE A 193 5.80 -15.39 -1.25
N LEU A 194 4.47 -15.35 -1.32
CA LEU A 194 3.61 -15.20 -0.15
C LEU A 194 3.68 -16.42 0.79
N ASP A 195 3.83 -17.62 0.22
CA ASP A 195 3.93 -18.86 1.00
C ASP A 195 5.21 -18.90 1.83
N LYS A 196 6.34 -18.44 1.28
CA LYS A 196 7.57 -18.27 2.05
C LYS A 196 7.43 -17.26 3.20
N ILE A 197 6.65 -16.18 3.01
CA ILE A 197 6.36 -15.22 4.07
C ILE A 197 5.50 -15.89 5.16
N ARG A 198 4.44 -16.62 4.78
CA ARG A 198 3.55 -17.30 5.73
C ARG A 198 4.23 -18.40 6.55
N GLN A 199 5.28 -19.01 6.02
CA GLN A 199 6.03 -20.08 6.70
C GLN A 199 7.00 -19.55 7.76
N ARG A 200 7.17 -18.25 7.89
CA ARG A 200 8.05 -17.67 8.91
C ARG A 200 7.40 -17.70 10.28
N ASN A 201 8.22 -18.00 11.31
CA ASN A 201 7.79 -18.07 12.70
C ASN A 201 7.85 -16.70 13.43
N ASP A 202 8.44 -15.69 12.80
CA ASP A 202 8.61 -14.34 13.32
C ASP A 202 7.58 -13.34 12.78
N ILE A 203 6.50 -13.85 12.19
CA ILE A 203 5.39 -13.05 11.65
C ILE A 203 4.08 -13.47 12.33
N GLU A 204 3.32 -12.52 12.83
CA GLU A 204 1.93 -12.72 13.22
C GLU A 204 1.00 -12.31 12.07
N ILE A 205 0.14 -13.24 11.63
CA ILE A 205 -0.82 -13.00 10.55
C ILE A 205 -2.23 -12.96 11.14
N TYR A 206 -2.92 -11.86 10.96
CA TYR A 206 -4.30 -11.64 11.41
C TYR A 206 -5.28 -11.77 10.26
N GLN A 207 -6.17 -12.76 10.33
CA GLN A 207 -7.26 -12.91 9.37
C GLN A 207 -8.37 -11.91 9.70
N LEU A 208 -8.74 -11.06 8.75
CA LEU A 208 -9.86 -10.13 8.87
C LEU A 208 -11.07 -10.69 8.13
N ASN A 209 -12.20 -10.81 8.85
CA ASN A 209 -13.46 -11.27 8.30
C ASN A 209 -14.36 -10.10 7.88
N GLU A 210 -15.36 -10.40 7.05
CA GLU A 210 -16.35 -9.41 6.62
C GLU A 210 -17.20 -8.97 7.82
N ASP A 211 -17.54 -7.66 7.84
CA ASP A 211 -18.46 -7.00 8.78
C ASP A 211 -18.22 -7.20 10.28
N ASP A 212 -17.06 -7.69 10.68
CA ASP A 212 -16.70 -7.90 12.08
C ASP A 212 -15.96 -6.70 12.67
N GLN A 213 -16.72 -5.73 13.17
CA GLN A 213 -16.17 -4.51 13.80
C GLN A 213 -15.44 -4.82 15.11
N GLU A 214 -15.93 -5.81 15.86
CA GLU A 214 -15.31 -6.23 17.12
C GLU A 214 -13.94 -6.87 16.86
N GLN A 215 -13.84 -7.77 15.88
CA GLN A 215 -12.59 -8.37 15.47
C GLN A 215 -11.56 -7.31 15.02
N ARG A 216 -11.99 -6.28 14.29
CA ARG A 216 -11.10 -5.17 13.91
C ARG A 216 -10.53 -4.45 15.11
N ALA A 217 -11.36 -4.16 16.12
CA ALA A 217 -10.92 -3.52 17.36
C ALA A 217 -9.97 -4.42 18.15
N VAL A 218 -10.24 -5.72 18.24
CA VAL A 218 -9.37 -6.70 18.89
C VAL A 218 -8.00 -6.78 18.19
N ILE A 219 -7.96 -6.90 16.86
CA ILE A 219 -6.71 -6.94 16.10
C ILE A 219 -5.91 -5.65 16.28
N LEU A 220 -6.57 -4.48 16.17
CA LEU A 220 -5.97 -3.18 16.38
C LEU A 220 -5.27 -3.11 17.74
N ASN A 221 -6.02 -3.38 18.81
CA ASN A 221 -5.51 -3.30 20.18
C ASN A 221 -4.35 -4.29 20.41
N LYS A 222 -4.47 -5.51 19.92
CA LYS A 222 -3.43 -6.54 20.07
C LYS A 222 -2.11 -6.13 19.43
N ILE A 223 -2.15 -5.58 18.20
CA ILE A 223 -0.94 -5.07 17.53
C ILE A 223 -0.35 -3.89 18.32
N LEU A 224 -1.19 -2.94 18.75
CA LEU A 224 -0.73 -1.78 19.51
C LEU A 224 -0.12 -2.16 20.86
N GLU A 225 -0.68 -3.13 21.57
CA GLU A 225 -0.14 -3.64 22.83
C GLU A 225 1.22 -4.32 22.63
N ASN A 226 1.34 -5.20 21.64
CA ASN A 226 2.60 -5.85 21.31
C ASN A 226 3.71 -4.84 20.96
N LEU A 227 3.38 -3.79 20.21
CA LEU A 227 4.34 -2.74 19.86
C LEU A 227 4.75 -1.86 21.04
N LYS A 228 3.87 -1.62 22.02
CA LYS A 228 4.23 -0.91 23.26
C LYS A 228 5.23 -1.70 24.10
N ILE A 229 5.03 -3.01 24.23
CA ILE A 229 5.94 -3.91 24.92
C ILE A 229 7.31 -3.93 24.23
N TYR A 230 7.33 -4.05 22.91
CA TYR A 230 8.56 -4.03 22.12
C TYR A 230 9.40 -2.77 22.33
N LYS A 231 8.76 -1.58 22.40
CA LYS A 231 9.45 -0.32 22.67
C LYS A 231 10.08 -0.28 24.08
N GLN A 232 9.37 -0.77 25.10
CA GLN A 232 9.86 -0.80 26.49
C GLN A 232 11.06 -1.75 26.66
N GLU A 233 11.15 -2.82 25.88
CA GLU A 233 12.28 -3.77 25.94
C GLU A 233 13.50 -3.29 25.14
N SER A 234 13.34 -2.28 24.29
CA SER A 234 14.40 -1.74 23.41
C SER A 234 15.05 -0.47 23.98
N GLU A 235 14.53 0.08 25.09
CA GLU A 235 15.11 1.18 25.89
C GLU A 235 15.97 0.65 27.04
#